data_9073e05138c98185d006bd9534d2e8d5
#
_entry.id   9073e05138c98185d006bd9534d2e8d5
#
_cell.length_a   1.000
_cell.length_b   1.000
_cell.length_c   1.000
_cell.angle_alpha   90.00
_cell.angle_beta   90.00
_cell.angle_gamma   90.00
#
_symmetry.space_group_name_H-M   'P 1'
#
loop_
_entity.id
_entity.type
_entity.pdbx_description
1 polymer ?
#
loop_
_entity_poly.entity_id
_entity_poly.type
_entity_poly.pdbx_seq_one_letter_code
_entity_poly.pdbx_strand_id
1 'polypeptide(L)'
;MERDYAERRAELLRDLDGLRVEVDAEHKIGYLILDRPPLNIVSYKARSQIRAIIEAFDEDDDVGVVVIKGANGVFTSGGDVKNFPKIPKNKMSDLADNIGAPERCSKPVIAAIEKYAFGVGFELAMACDFRLSTKDTLVALPEINLGEMPGSGGSVRVVKIAGLSRAKDMIMLGRRITATQAQDWGLITEIAENSDELTLLTEKYAADLNAKAPLALRALKRALNAVYDTSLKVALDIEGHSYEKLRSTKDYIEGINAFS
;
A
#
# COMPACT_ATOMS: atom_id res chain seq x y z
N MET A 1 10.66 -16.06 20.89
CA MET A 1 10.66 -15.35 19.60
C MET A 1 9.39 -14.53 19.40
N GLU A 2 8.17 -15.10 19.52
CA GLU A 2 6.90 -14.36 19.37
C GLU A 2 6.70 -13.23 20.40
N ARG A 3 7.01 -13.47 21.68
CA ARG A 3 6.89 -12.42 22.73
C ARG A 3 7.82 -11.23 22.46
N ASP A 4 9.05 -11.49 22.04
CA ASP A 4 10.04 -10.45 21.72
C ASP A 4 9.57 -9.58 20.53
N TYR A 5 8.91 -10.17 19.53
CA TYR A 5 8.36 -9.42 18.38
C TYR A 5 7.16 -8.55 18.77
N ALA A 6 6.22 -9.09 19.55
CA ALA A 6 5.04 -8.33 20.01
C ALA A 6 5.44 -7.15 20.91
N GLU A 7 6.42 -7.34 21.82
CA GLU A 7 6.95 -6.29 22.67
C GLU A 7 7.63 -5.19 21.85
N ARG A 8 8.47 -5.55 20.88
CA ARG A 8 9.12 -4.58 19.98
C ARG A 8 8.12 -3.81 19.13
N ARG A 9 7.07 -4.48 18.63
CA ARG A 9 5.99 -3.82 17.89
C ARG A 9 5.25 -2.84 18.77
N ALA A 10 4.87 -3.23 19.98
CA ALA A 10 4.20 -2.35 20.94
C ALA A 10 5.07 -1.14 21.32
N GLU A 11 6.38 -1.29 21.49
CA GLU A 11 7.31 -0.21 21.75
C GLU A 11 7.41 0.74 20.54
N LEU A 12 7.48 0.20 19.32
CA LEU A 12 7.54 0.98 18.09
C LEU A 12 6.29 1.85 17.89
N LEU A 13 5.13 1.39 18.36
CA LEU A 13 3.84 2.06 18.21
C LEU A 13 3.51 3.07 19.34
N ARG A 14 4.32 3.18 20.39
CA ARG A 14 4.06 4.10 21.50
C ARG A 14 4.14 5.57 21.14
N ASP A 15 5.01 5.91 20.18
CA ASP A 15 5.30 7.30 19.80
C ASP A 15 5.40 7.38 18.28
N LEU A 16 4.25 7.61 17.63
CA LEU A 16 4.13 7.65 16.18
C LEU A 16 4.77 8.91 15.61
N ASP A 17 5.66 8.71 14.65
CA ASP A 17 6.45 9.77 14.05
C ASP A 17 5.78 10.31 12.76
N GLY A 18 4.87 11.26 12.93
CA GLY A 18 4.12 11.85 11.84
C GLY A 18 3.13 10.86 11.20
N LEU A 19 2.58 9.98 12.02
CA LEU A 19 1.56 9.01 11.66
C LEU A 19 0.41 9.07 12.65
N ARG A 20 -0.79 8.75 12.18
CA ARG A 20 -1.98 8.58 13.01
C ARG A 20 -2.72 7.32 12.57
N VAL A 21 -3.35 6.65 13.53
CA VAL A 21 -4.08 5.40 13.33
C VAL A 21 -5.50 5.59 13.81
N GLU A 22 -6.48 5.17 13.01
CA GLU A 22 -7.89 5.15 13.34
C GLU A 22 -8.50 3.81 12.93
N VAL A 23 -9.48 3.32 13.68
CA VAL A 23 -10.24 2.12 13.32
C VAL A 23 -11.71 2.49 13.32
N ASP A 24 -12.35 2.30 12.17
CA ASP A 24 -13.80 2.32 12.03
C ASP A 24 -14.30 0.87 12.09
N ALA A 25 -14.65 0.43 13.29
CA ALA A 25 -15.08 -0.95 13.53
C ALA A 25 -16.47 -1.23 12.91
N GLU A 26 -17.32 -0.22 12.74
CA GLU A 26 -18.64 -0.36 12.11
C GLU A 26 -18.50 -0.73 10.63
N HIS A 27 -17.60 -0.06 9.91
CA HIS A 27 -17.32 -0.32 8.49
C HIS A 27 -16.12 -1.24 8.26
N LYS A 28 -15.48 -1.73 9.34
CA LYS A 28 -14.28 -2.59 9.31
C LYS A 28 -13.12 -2.00 8.50
N ILE A 29 -12.83 -0.72 8.70
CA ILE A 29 -11.76 -0.01 8.01
C ILE A 29 -10.68 0.41 9.02
N GLY A 30 -9.43 -0.02 8.77
CA GLY A 30 -8.25 0.50 9.47
C GLY A 30 -7.61 1.62 8.66
N TYR A 31 -7.50 2.82 9.24
CA TYR A 31 -6.85 3.97 8.59
C TYR A 31 -5.44 4.18 9.11
N LEU A 32 -4.47 4.17 8.21
CA LEU A 32 -3.12 4.69 8.43
C LEU A 32 -3.03 6.06 7.77
N ILE A 33 -2.84 7.10 8.59
CA ILE A 33 -2.83 8.49 8.13
C ILE A 33 -1.42 9.05 8.25
N LEU A 34 -0.86 9.51 7.14
CA LEU A 34 0.39 10.26 7.11
C LEU A 34 0.09 11.68 7.58
N ASP A 35 0.58 12.05 8.78
CA ASP A 35 0.18 13.28 9.49
C ASP A 35 1.41 14.05 10.01
N ARG A 36 2.16 14.61 9.09
CA ARG A 36 3.28 15.54 9.36
C ARG A 36 3.17 16.77 8.48
N PRO A 37 2.30 17.73 8.85
CA PRO A 37 2.11 18.95 8.06
C PRO A 37 3.43 19.71 7.80
N PRO A 38 3.51 20.48 6.69
CA PRO A 38 2.47 20.68 5.68
C PRO A 38 2.46 19.61 4.56
N LEU A 39 3.48 18.77 4.43
CA LEU A 39 3.70 17.91 3.26
C LEU A 39 3.76 16.41 3.60
N ASN A 40 3.46 16.04 4.82
CA ASN A 40 3.41 14.66 5.31
C ASN A 40 4.67 13.84 4.98
N ILE A 41 5.86 14.44 5.17
CA ILE A 41 7.13 13.77 4.89
C ILE A 41 7.30 12.51 5.78
N VAL A 42 7.79 11.43 5.17
CA VAL A 42 7.98 10.13 5.80
C VAL A 42 9.42 9.99 6.29
N SER A 43 9.63 9.99 7.60
CA SER A 43 10.95 9.80 8.22
C SER A 43 11.40 8.33 8.13
N TYR A 44 12.65 8.09 8.49
CA TYR A 44 13.17 6.73 8.60
C TYR A 44 12.42 5.92 9.69
N LYS A 45 12.14 6.53 10.86
CA LYS A 45 11.36 5.90 11.94
C LYS A 45 9.94 5.57 11.48
N ALA A 46 9.28 6.49 10.78
CA ALA A 46 7.93 6.29 10.26
C ALA A 46 7.82 5.07 9.33
N ARG A 47 8.86 4.76 8.53
CA ARG A 47 8.81 3.59 7.63
C ARG A 47 8.67 2.27 8.39
N SER A 48 9.40 2.07 9.47
CA SER A 48 9.27 0.88 10.32
C SER A 48 7.95 0.86 11.08
N GLN A 49 7.43 2.02 11.46
CA GLN A 49 6.11 2.15 12.09
C GLN A 49 4.96 1.86 11.12
N ILE A 50 5.07 2.29 9.85
CA ILE A 50 4.11 1.92 8.79
C ILE A 50 4.00 0.39 8.71
N ARG A 51 5.12 -0.32 8.65
CA ARG A 51 5.12 -1.78 8.68
C ARG A 51 4.40 -2.33 9.90
N ALA A 52 4.78 -1.88 11.09
CA ALA A 52 4.21 -2.37 12.35
C ALA A 52 2.69 -2.11 12.45
N ILE A 53 2.20 -0.98 11.92
CA ILE A 53 0.78 -0.64 11.87
C ILE A 53 0.04 -1.57 10.91
N ILE A 54 0.58 -1.80 9.71
CA ILE A 54 -0.04 -2.70 8.72
C ILE A 54 -0.10 -4.13 9.26
N GLU A 55 0.96 -4.61 9.92
CA GLU A 55 0.98 -5.93 10.56
C GLU A 55 -0.04 -6.02 11.73
N ALA A 56 -0.22 -4.93 12.49
CA ALA A 56 -1.26 -4.88 13.53
C ALA A 56 -2.67 -4.93 12.92
N PHE A 57 -2.94 -4.19 11.85
CA PHE A 57 -4.21 -4.26 11.14
C PHE A 57 -4.47 -5.63 10.50
N ASP A 58 -3.44 -6.33 10.05
CA ASP A 58 -3.59 -7.67 9.48
C ASP A 58 -4.08 -8.70 10.52
N GLU A 59 -3.69 -8.52 11.79
CA GLU A 59 -4.11 -9.36 12.92
C GLU A 59 -5.43 -8.94 13.56
N ASP A 60 -5.92 -7.71 13.33
CA ASP A 60 -7.10 -7.14 13.98
C ASP A 60 -8.41 -7.62 13.31
N ASP A 61 -9.27 -8.32 14.03
CA ASP A 61 -10.55 -8.83 13.51
C ASP A 61 -11.59 -7.74 13.22
N ASP A 62 -11.43 -6.54 13.79
CA ASP A 62 -12.28 -5.38 13.52
C ASP A 62 -11.90 -4.65 12.23
N VAL A 63 -10.79 -5.05 11.58
CA VAL A 63 -10.33 -4.50 10.31
C VAL A 63 -10.52 -5.53 9.19
N GLY A 64 -11.27 -5.18 8.16
CA GLY A 64 -11.41 -5.98 6.93
C GLY A 64 -10.61 -5.40 5.75
N VAL A 65 -10.51 -4.06 5.69
CA VAL A 65 -9.77 -3.31 4.66
C VAL A 65 -8.89 -2.27 5.33
N VAL A 66 -7.69 -2.05 4.81
CA VAL A 66 -6.80 -0.98 5.26
C VAL A 66 -6.79 0.15 4.26
N VAL A 67 -6.90 1.39 4.73
CA VAL A 67 -6.79 2.61 3.93
C VAL A 67 -5.59 3.42 4.38
N ILE A 68 -4.69 3.73 3.45
CA ILE A 68 -3.57 4.65 3.68
C ILE A 68 -3.91 5.97 3.01
N LYS A 69 -3.91 7.07 3.78
CA LYS A 69 -4.19 8.42 3.28
C LYS A 69 -3.28 9.46 3.93
N GLY A 70 -3.24 10.65 3.39
CA GLY A 70 -2.56 11.79 3.99
C GLY A 70 -3.53 12.72 4.71
N ALA A 71 -3.05 13.40 5.75
CA ALA A 71 -3.79 14.48 6.40
C ALA A 71 -3.75 15.76 5.56
N ASN A 72 -4.76 16.61 5.75
CA ASN A 72 -4.83 17.96 5.18
C ASN A 72 -4.73 18.03 3.64
N GLY A 73 -5.31 17.06 2.93
CA GLY A 73 -5.38 17.06 1.47
C GLY A 73 -4.03 16.87 0.77
N VAL A 74 -3.07 16.24 1.42
CA VAL A 74 -1.77 15.89 0.83
C VAL A 74 -1.39 14.46 1.24
N PHE A 75 -1.18 13.57 0.29
CA PHE A 75 -0.71 12.24 0.64
C PHE A 75 0.70 12.31 1.25
N THR A 76 1.74 12.58 0.45
CA THR A 76 3.08 12.89 0.96
C THR A 76 3.99 13.42 -0.16
N SER A 77 4.85 14.36 0.16
CA SER A 77 5.89 14.82 -0.76
C SER A 77 7.17 13.95 -0.73
N GLY A 78 7.17 12.86 0.02
CA GLY A 78 8.29 11.92 0.04
C GLY A 78 9.04 11.83 1.36
N GLY A 79 10.30 11.40 1.28
CA GLY A 79 11.14 11.15 2.45
C GLY A 79 11.71 12.40 3.10
N ASP A 80 12.18 12.27 4.33
CA ASP A 80 12.89 13.31 5.07
C ASP A 80 14.35 13.41 4.59
N VAL A 81 14.54 13.99 3.40
CA VAL A 81 15.84 14.10 2.70
C VAL A 81 16.90 14.78 3.57
N LYS A 82 16.52 15.77 4.41
CA LYS A 82 17.47 16.49 5.28
C LYS A 82 18.14 15.58 6.30
N ASN A 83 17.48 14.50 6.68
CA ASN A 83 17.98 13.53 7.64
C ASN A 83 18.59 12.27 7.01
N PHE A 84 18.55 12.09 5.70
CA PHE A 84 19.16 10.94 4.99
C PHE A 84 20.65 10.72 5.36
N PRO A 85 21.51 11.75 5.42
CA PRO A 85 22.93 11.55 5.79
C PRO A 85 23.14 10.96 7.19
N LYS A 86 22.14 11.07 8.09
CA LYS A 86 22.20 10.55 9.45
C LYS A 86 21.78 9.08 9.56
N ILE A 87 21.22 8.51 8.50
CA ILE A 87 20.72 7.13 8.51
C ILE A 87 21.89 6.16 8.36
N PRO A 88 21.99 5.12 9.20
CA PRO A 88 23.06 4.12 9.09
C PRO A 88 22.99 3.38 7.74
N LYS A 89 24.11 3.39 7.00
CA LYS A 89 24.17 2.78 5.63
C LYS A 89 23.85 1.29 5.61
N ASN A 90 24.11 0.57 6.68
CA ASN A 90 23.86 -0.87 6.80
C ASN A 90 22.39 -1.25 7.04
N LYS A 91 21.49 -0.26 7.17
CA LYS A 91 20.04 -0.49 7.35
C LYS A 91 19.21 -0.11 6.12
N MET A 92 19.84 0.18 5.00
CA MET A 92 19.13 0.61 3.80
C MET A 92 18.29 -0.51 3.17
N SER A 93 18.70 -1.79 3.32
CA SER A 93 17.91 -2.95 2.84
C SER A 93 16.54 -3.09 3.52
N ASP A 94 16.39 -2.60 4.76
CA ASP A 94 15.13 -2.68 5.50
C ASP A 94 14.05 -1.75 4.94
N LEU A 95 14.44 -0.77 4.12
CA LEU A 95 13.50 0.22 3.56
C LEU A 95 12.46 -0.42 2.65
N ALA A 96 12.89 -1.32 1.76
CA ALA A 96 12.00 -2.01 0.84
C ALA A 96 11.05 -2.95 1.59
N ASP A 97 11.53 -3.62 2.63
CA ASP A 97 10.73 -4.50 3.46
C ASP A 97 9.67 -3.72 4.26
N ASN A 98 10.05 -2.59 4.87
CA ASN A 98 9.13 -1.76 5.62
C ASN A 98 8.00 -1.17 4.74
N ILE A 99 8.35 -0.63 3.57
CA ILE A 99 7.39 0.00 2.66
C ILE A 99 6.59 -1.04 1.86
N GLY A 100 7.09 -2.26 1.71
CA GLY A 100 6.37 -3.38 1.11
C GLY A 100 5.34 -4.07 2.02
N ALA A 101 5.14 -3.61 3.24
CA ALA A 101 4.18 -4.21 4.17
C ALA A 101 2.74 -4.29 3.62
N PRO A 102 2.18 -3.28 2.91
CA PRO A 102 0.85 -3.39 2.32
C PRO A 102 0.70 -4.56 1.34
N GLU A 103 1.73 -4.86 0.56
CA GLU A 103 1.74 -5.96 -0.41
C GLU A 103 1.68 -7.34 0.29
N ARG A 104 2.31 -7.46 1.47
CA ARG A 104 2.32 -8.69 2.29
C ARG A 104 1.13 -8.83 3.22
N CYS A 105 0.44 -7.74 3.54
CA CYS A 105 -0.80 -7.77 4.32
C CYS A 105 -1.80 -8.73 3.67
N SER A 106 -2.43 -9.61 4.44
CA SER A 106 -3.40 -10.55 3.90
C SER A 106 -4.73 -9.88 3.52
N LYS A 107 -5.02 -8.72 4.11
CA LYS A 107 -6.21 -7.91 3.84
C LYS A 107 -5.98 -6.95 2.67
N PRO A 108 -7.03 -6.55 1.94
CA PRO A 108 -6.92 -5.50 0.94
C PRO A 108 -6.41 -4.18 1.53
N VAL A 109 -5.52 -3.50 0.79
CA VAL A 109 -4.97 -2.21 1.16
C VAL A 109 -5.21 -1.20 0.03
N ILE A 110 -5.81 -0.06 0.37
CA ILE A 110 -6.13 1.04 -0.55
C ILE A 110 -5.23 2.24 -0.22
N ALA A 111 -4.59 2.83 -1.20
CA ALA A 111 -3.98 4.15 -1.10
C ALA A 111 -4.95 5.19 -1.64
N ALA A 112 -5.39 6.13 -0.81
CA ALA A 112 -6.18 7.30 -1.20
C ALA A 112 -5.26 8.51 -1.31
N ILE A 113 -4.97 8.93 -2.54
CA ILE A 113 -3.88 9.84 -2.86
C ILE A 113 -4.42 11.21 -3.24
N GLU A 114 -3.99 12.22 -2.49
CA GLU A 114 -4.28 13.62 -2.80
C GLU A 114 -2.98 14.37 -3.08
N LYS A 115 -3.00 15.22 -4.07
CA LYS A 115 -1.99 16.21 -4.43
C LYS A 115 -0.62 15.63 -4.81
N TYR A 116 0.11 15.01 -3.87
CA TYR A 116 1.46 14.50 -4.15
C TYR A 116 1.66 13.09 -3.57
N ALA A 117 2.17 12.18 -4.40
CA ALA A 117 2.80 10.94 -3.95
C ALA A 117 4.20 10.86 -4.58
N PHE A 118 5.23 11.34 -3.86
CA PHE A 118 6.60 11.41 -4.36
C PHE A 118 7.53 10.48 -3.59
N GLY A 119 8.53 9.92 -4.29
CA GLY A 119 9.55 9.06 -3.69
C GLY A 119 8.93 7.93 -2.87
N VAL A 120 9.34 7.79 -1.61
CA VAL A 120 8.82 6.76 -0.70
C VAL A 120 7.29 6.75 -0.58
N GLY A 121 6.62 7.90 -0.76
CA GLY A 121 5.16 7.96 -0.77
C GLY A 121 4.56 7.23 -1.96
N PHE A 122 5.13 7.39 -3.13
CA PHE A 122 4.67 6.65 -4.30
C PHE A 122 5.09 5.17 -4.25
N GLU A 123 6.25 4.87 -3.68
CA GLU A 123 6.68 3.49 -3.39
C GLU A 123 5.69 2.77 -2.47
N LEU A 124 5.22 3.45 -1.41
CA LEU A 124 4.19 2.96 -0.48
C LEU A 124 2.84 2.75 -1.21
N ALA A 125 2.42 3.72 -1.99
CA ALA A 125 1.17 3.62 -2.75
C ALA A 125 1.19 2.44 -3.74
N MET A 126 2.31 2.21 -4.43
CA MET A 126 2.47 1.07 -5.34
C MET A 126 2.51 -0.29 -4.63
N ALA A 127 2.81 -0.34 -3.35
CA ALA A 127 2.72 -1.56 -2.54
C ALA A 127 1.28 -1.88 -2.10
N CYS A 128 0.34 -0.93 -2.24
CA CYS A 128 -1.09 -1.16 -2.00
C CYS A 128 -1.75 -1.89 -3.16
N ASP A 129 -2.89 -2.55 -2.91
CA ASP A 129 -3.66 -3.26 -3.93
C ASP A 129 -4.34 -2.26 -4.89
N PHE A 130 -4.94 -1.22 -4.34
CA PHE A 130 -5.63 -0.17 -5.10
C PHE A 130 -5.03 1.20 -4.82
N ARG A 131 -4.99 2.04 -5.84
CA ARG A 131 -4.52 3.44 -5.79
C ARG A 131 -5.61 4.32 -6.35
N LEU A 132 -6.34 4.99 -5.48
CA LEU A 132 -7.37 5.97 -5.81
C LEU A 132 -6.77 7.36 -5.65
N SER A 133 -7.06 8.28 -6.54
CA SER A 133 -6.46 9.61 -6.46
C SER A 133 -7.43 10.72 -6.83
N THR A 134 -7.12 11.95 -6.41
CA THR A 134 -7.73 13.13 -6.99
C THR A 134 -7.14 13.44 -8.37
N LYS A 135 -7.88 14.17 -9.20
CA LYS A 135 -7.50 14.54 -10.58
C LYS A 135 -6.26 15.42 -10.63
N ASP A 136 -6.04 16.26 -9.63
CA ASP A 136 -4.87 17.15 -9.50
C ASP A 136 -3.63 16.44 -8.94
N THR A 137 -3.70 15.16 -8.66
CA THR A 137 -2.59 14.37 -8.11
C THR A 137 -1.42 14.31 -9.10
N LEU A 138 -0.22 14.46 -8.54
CA LEU A 138 1.04 14.19 -9.21
C LEU A 138 1.77 13.05 -8.50
N VAL A 139 2.29 12.11 -9.27
CA VAL A 139 3.14 11.03 -8.78
C VAL A 139 4.55 11.12 -9.37
N ALA A 140 5.58 10.76 -8.61
CA ALA A 140 6.97 10.79 -9.09
C ALA A 140 7.90 9.90 -8.27
N LEU A 141 8.99 9.46 -8.91
CA LEU A 141 10.17 8.89 -8.26
C LEU A 141 11.39 9.77 -8.63
N PRO A 142 11.57 10.92 -7.94
CA PRO A 142 12.51 11.95 -8.35
C PRO A 142 13.91 11.81 -7.74
N GLU A 143 14.26 10.64 -7.19
CA GLU A 143 15.47 10.35 -6.45
C GLU A 143 16.74 10.64 -7.28
N ILE A 144 16.68 10.50 -8.60
CA ILE A 144 17.78 10.80 -9.51
C ILE A 144 18.26 12.26 -9.38
N ASN A 145 17.37 13.20 -9.04
CA ASN A 145 17.74 14.59 -8.81
C ASN A 145 18.58 14.81 -7.55
N LEU A 146 18.68 13.78 -6.69
CA LEU A 146 19.53 13.76 -5.49
C LEU A 146 20.79 12.89 -5.68
N GLY A 147 21.00 12.36 -6.90
CA GLY A 147 22.06 11.40 -7.17
C GLY A 147 21.81 10.01 -6.59
N GLU A 148 20.54 9.68 -6.34
CA GLU A 148 20.08 8.41 -5.76
C GLU A 148 19.11 7.70 -6.71
N MET A 149 18.65 6.52 -6.30
CA MET A 149 17.58 5.76 -6.96
C MET A 149 16.47 5.44 -5.94
N PRO A 150 15.26 5.11 -6.39
CA PRO A 150 14.21 4.62 -5.49
C PRO A 150 14.70 3.41 -4.68
N GLY A 151 14.63 3.51 -3.35
CA GLY A 151 15.24 2.54 -2.43
C GLY A 151 14.25 1.64 -1.69
N SER A 152 12.94 1.86 -1.88
CA SER A 152 11.88 1.12 -1.16
C SER A 152 10.98 0.32 -2.11
N GLY A 153 11.52 -0.09 -3.27
CA GLY A 153 10.85 -0.94 -4.26
C GLY A 153 10.21 -0.21 -5.43
N GLY A 154 10.38 1.12 -5.53
CA GLY A 154 9.76 1.94 -6.58
C GLY A 154 10.19 1.55 -7.98
N SER A 155 11.49 1.40 -8.22
CA SER A 155 12.02 1.01 -9.53
C SER A 155 11.50 -0.35 -9.99
N VAL A 156 11.35 -1.30 -9.07
CA VAL A 156 10.86 -2.65 -9.38
C VAL A 156 9.36 -2.64 -9.68
N ARG A 157 8.55 -2.00 -8.81
CA ARG A 157 7.09 -1.97 -8.96
C ARG A 157 6.64 -1.20 -10.19
N VAL A 158 7.26 -0.05 -10.50
CA VAL A 158 6.93 0.69 -11.73
C VAL A 158 7.19 -0.15 -12.98
N VAL A 159 8.30 -0.91 -13.04
CA VAL A 159 8.56 -1.80 -14.18
C VAL A 159 7.50 -2.89 -14.29
N LYS A 160 7.12 -3.49 -13.16
CA LYS A 160 6.09 -4.55 -13.15
C LYS A 160 4.72 -4.04 -13.59
N ILE A 161 4.32 -2.83 -13.18
CA ILE A 161 3.00 -2.26 -13.47
C ILE A 161 2.96 -1.58 -14.84
N ALA A 162 3.89 -0.66 -15.11
CA ALA A 162 3.85 0.23 -16.27
C ALA A 162 4.76 -0.20 -17.44
N GLY A 163 5.63 -1.17 -17.20
CA GLY A 163 6.61 -1.65 -18.17
C GLY A 163 7.90 -0.84 -18.20
N LEU A 164 8.96 -1.44 -18.76
CA LEU A 164 10.33 -0.91 -18.68
C LEU A 164 10.51 0.47 -19.32
N SER A 165 9.86 0.74 -20.45
CA SER A 165 10.01 2.01 -21.17
C SER A 165 9.48 3.18 -20.35
N ARG A 166 8.26 3.06 -19.79
CA ARG A 166 7.63 4.08 -18.94
C ARG A 166 8.39 4.26 -17.62
N ALA A 167 8.87 3.15 -17.05
CA ALA A 167 9.71 3.20 -15.84
C ALA A 167 11.01 4.00 -16.07
N LYS A 168 11.71 3.79 -17.18
CA LYS A 168 12.90 4.56 -17.54
C LYS A 168 12.59 6.05 -17.74
N ASP A 169 11.50 6.36 -18.44
CA ASP A 169 11.08 7.75 -18.65
C ASP A 169 10.78 8.45 -17.32
N MET A 170 10.02 7.81 -16.42
CA MET A 170 9.67 8.38 -15.14
C MET A 170 10.87 8.51 -14.18
N ILE A 171 11.66 7.45 -14.03
CA ILE A 171 12.69 7.35 -12.99
C ILE A 171 14.01 8.00 -13.42
N MET A 172 14.51 7.69 -14.62
CA MET A 172 15.80 8.21 -15.08
C MET A 172 15.75 9.72 -15.38
N LEU A 173 14.58 10.25 -15.68
CA LEU A 173 14.37 11.67 -15.92
C LEU A 173 13.76 12.40 -14.71
N GLY A 174 13.38 11.67 -13.65
CA GLY A 174 12.76 12.23 -12.45
C GLY A 174 11.44 12.95 -12.73
N ARG A 175 10.68 12.50 -13.73
CA ARG A 175 9.45 13.18 -14.19
C ARG A 175 8.32 13.05 -13.18
N ARG A 176 7.53 14.13 -13.09
CA ARG A 176 6.23 14.12 -12.43
C ARG A 176 5.17 13.71 -13.44
N ILE A 177 4.38 12.72 -13.07
CA ILE A 177 3.32 12.15 -13.91
C ILE A 177 1.97 12.59 -13.33
N THR A 178 1.06 13.08 -14.15
CA THR A 178 -0.30 13.45 -13.74
C THR A 178 -1.13 12.21 -13.39
N ALA A 179 -2.20 12.38 -12.61
CA ALA A 179 -3.13 11.31 -12.27
C ALA A 179 -3.66 10.60 -13.53
N THR A 180 -4.09 11.35 -14.55
CA THR A 180 -4.60 10.80 -15.81
C THR A 180 -3.54 9.94 -16.51
N GLN A 181 -2.33 10.47 -16.67
CA GLN A 181 -1.25 9.72 -17.30
C GLN A 181 -0.86 8.46 -16.47
N ALA A 182 -0.88 8.59 -15.14
CA ALA A 182 -0.61 7.47 -14.25
C ALA A 182 -1.70 6.39 -14.34
N GLN A 183 -2.97 6.78 -14.51
CA GLN A 183 -4.07 5.84 -14.76
C GLN A 183 -3.90 5.12 -16.10
N ASP A 184 -3.56 5.82 -17.18
CA ASP A 184 -3.28 5.23 -18.49
C ASP A 184 -2.11 4.22 -18.45
N TRP A 185 -1.22 4.36 -17.46
CA TRP A 185 -0.09 3.46 -17.25
C TRP A 185 -0.40 2.32 -16.26
N GLY A 186 -1.59 2.29 -15.66
CA GLY A 186 -1.98 1.33 -14.63
C GLY A 186 -1.40 1.63 -13.24
N LEU A 187 -0.75 2.78 -13.08
CA LEU A 187 -0.16 3.22 -11.81
C LEU A 187 -1.19 3.81 -10.84
N ILE A 188 -2.32 4.28 -11.34
CA ILE A 188 -3.52 4.70 -10.58
C ILE A 188 -4.69 3.81 -11.04
N THR A 189 -5.51 3.37 -10.10
CA THR A 189 -6.67 2.51 -10.36
C THR A 189 -7.86 3.33 -10.84
N GLU A 190 -8.22 4.38 -10.09
CA GLU A 190 -9.37 5.23 -10.38
C GLU A 190 -9.13 6.67 -9.90
N ILE A 191 -9.73 7.65 -10.58
CA ILE A 191 -9.57 9.07 -10.32
C ILE A 191 -10.91 9.66 -9.91
N ALA A 192 -10.91 10.41 -8.81
CA ALA A 192 -12.00 11.28 -8.35
C ALA A 192 -11.72 12.74 -8.74
N GLU A 193 -12.75 13.56 -8.97
CA GLU A 193 -12.59 14.95 -9.37
C GLU A 193 -12.03 15.84 -8.24
N ASN A 194 -12.31 15.48 -6.97
CA ASN A 194 -11.90 16.24 -5.77
C ASN A 194 -11.80 15.35 -4.53
N SER A 195 -11.45 15.94 -3.39
CA SER A 195 -11.26 15.25 -2.11
C SER A 195 -12.53 14.59 -1.57
N ASP A 196 -13.69 15.25 -1.72
CA ASP A 196 -14.97 14.71 -1.24
C ASP A 196 -15.35 13.46 -2.05
N GLU A 197 -15.21 13.52 -3.37
CA GLU A 197 -15.44 12.36 -4.23
C GLU A 197 -14.41 11.25 -3.99
N LEU A 198 -13.14 11.58 -3.70
CA LEU A 198 -12.14 10.57 -3.34
C LEU A 198 -12.51 9.85 -2.05
N THR A 199 -13.04 10.57 -1.06
CA THR A 199 -13.53 9.97 0.18
C THR A 199 -14.65 8.98 -0.11
N LEU A 200 -15.70 9.39 -0.84
CA LEU A 200 -16.81 8.52 -1.22
C LEU A 200 -16.36 7.32 -2.06
N LEU A 201 -15.44 7.52 -2.99
CA LEU A 201 -14.87 6.44 -3.81
C LEU A 201 -14.11 5.43 -2.93
N THR A 202 -13.34 5.92 -1.97
CA THR A 202 -12.56 5.06 -1.05
C THR A 202 -13.48 4.24 -0.15
N GLU A 203 -14.52 4.86 0.41
CA GLU A 203 -15.54 4.19 1.21
C GLU A 203 -16.30 3.13 0.40
N LYS A 204 -16.65 3.44 -0.85
CA LYS A 204 -17.28 2.48 -1.77
C LYS A 204 -16.38 1.27 -2.02
N TYR A 205 -15.10 1.48 -2.33
CA TYR A 205 -14.15 0.39 -2.52
C TYR A 205 -14.01 -0.48 -1.26
N ALA A 206 -13.92 0.15 -0.10
CA ALA A 206 -13.84 -0.55 1.18
C ALA A 206 -15.11 -1.37 1.46
N ALA A 207 -16.29 -0.80 1.22
CA ALA A 207 -17.56 -1.49 1.38
C ALA A 207 -17.70 -2.67 0.41
N ASP A 208 -17.36 -2.47 -0.88
CA ASP A 208 -17.41 -3.53 -1.90
C ASP A 208 -16.47 -4.69 -1.56
N LEU A 209 -15.29 -4.40 -0.99
CA LEU A 209 -14.33 -5.41 -0.54
C LEU A 209 -14.80 -6.12 0.73
N ASN A 210 -15.32 -5.39 1.73
CA ASN A 210 -15.83 -5.96 2.97
C ASN A 210 -17.09 -6.81 2.77
N ALA A 211 -17.82 -6.61 1.67
CA ALA A 211 -18.96 -7.45 1.27
C ALA A 211 -18.54 -8.81 0.69
N LYS A 212 -17.25 -9.04 0.45
CA LYS A 212 -16.74 -10.32 -0.09
C LYS A 212 -16.32 -11.26 1.04
N ALA A 213 -16.31 -12.57 0.74
CA ALA A 213 -15.79 -13.59 1.64
C ALA A 213 -14.32 -13.31 1.99
N PRO A 214 -13.97 -13.04 3.27
CA PRO A 214 -12.64 -12.57 3.64
C PRO A 214 -11.53 -13.59 3.35
N LEU A 215 -11.78 -14.88 3.52
CA LEU A 215 -10.81 -15.93 3.21
C LEU A 215 -10.55 -16.01 1.69
N ALA A 216 -11.56 -15.78 0.86
CA ALA A 216 -11.40 -15.75 -0.58
C ALA A 216 -10.57 -14.54 -1.03
N LEU A 217 -10.81 -13.34 -0.47
CA LEU A 217 -10.01 -12.15 -0.75
C LEU A 217 -8.53 -12.34 -0.39
N ARG A 218 -8.25 -12.90 0.78
CA ARG A 218 -6.87 -13.19 1.23
C ARG A 218 -6.18 -14.18 0.29
N ALA A 219 -6.88 -15.23 -0.11
CA ALA A 219 -6.35 -16.22 -1.05
C ALA A 219 -6.09 -15.62 -2.44
N LEU A 220 -7.03 -14.81 -2.95
CA LEU A 220 -6.88 -14.10 -4.23
C LEU A 220 -5.69 -13.15 -4.21
N LYS A 221 -5.56 -12.29 -3.20
CA LYS A 221 -4.42 -11.37 -3.08
C LYS A 221 -3.10 -12.12 -3.10
N ARG A 222 -2.98 -13.20 -2.32
CA ARG A 222 -1.79 -14.04 -2.30
C ARG A 222 -1.47 -14.66 -3.66
N ALA A 223 -2.47 -15.21 -4.34
CA ALA A 223 -2.28 -15.84 -5.65
C ALA A 223 -1.89 -14.82 -6.72
N LEU A 224 -2.55 -13.64 -6.76
CA LEU A 224 -2.26 -12.57 -7.70
C LEU A 224 -0.84 -12.01 -7.51
N ASN A 225 -0.43 -11.76 -6.25
CA ASN A 225 0.91 -11.25 -5.96
C ASN A 225 2.00 -12.28 -6.30
N ALA A 226 1.73 -13.59 -6.13
CA ALA A 226 2.68 -14.65 -6.44
C ALA A 226 3.07 -14.73 -7.93
N VAL A 227 2.19 -14.29 -8.84
CA VAL A 227 2.47 -14.27 -10.29
C VAL A 227 3.73 -13.47 -10.64
N TYR A 228 4.02 -12.41 -9.88
CA TYR A 228 5.20 -11.58 -10.14
C TYR A 228 6.53 -12.18 -9.66
N ASP A 229 6.48 -13.11 -8.71
CA ASP A 229 7.66 -13.56 -7.98
C ASP A 229 7.99 -15.04 -8.23
N THR A 230 7.14 -15.75 -9.01
CA THR A 230 7.28 -17.19 -9.21
C THR A 230 7.13 -17.59 -10.70
N SER A 231 7.49 -18.85 -11.00
CA SER A 231 7.17 -19.41 -12.31
C SER A 231 5.65 -19.66 -12.44
N LEU A 232 5.15 -19.66 -13.69
CA LEU A 232 3.74 -19.98 -13.95
C LEU A 232 3.27 -21.26 -13.28
N LYS A 233 4.12 -22.31 -13.26
CA LYS A 233 3.79 -23.58 -12.60
C LYS A 233 3.56 -23.39 -11.10
N VAL A 234 4.44 -22.68 -10.40
CA VAL A 234 4.29 -22.43 -8.96
C VAL A 234 3.08 -21.53 -8.66
N ALA A 235 2.82 -20.53 -9.51
CA ALA A 235 1.63 -19.68 -9.36
C ALA A 235 0.33 -20.51 -9.51
N LEU A 236 0.25 -21.40 -10.50
CA LEU A 236 -0.89 -22.32 -10.67
C LEU A 236 -1.04 -23.31 -9.50
N ASP A 237 0.05 -23.79 -8.93
CA ASP A 237 0.01 -24.64 -7.73
C ASP A 237 -0.56 -23.87 -6.52
N ILE A 238 -0.14 -22.60 -6.33
CA ILE A 238 -0.68 -21.73 -5.28
C ILE A 238 -2.18 -21.48 -5.47
N GLU A 239 -2.61 -21.18 -6.69
CA GLU A 239 -4.03 -20.99 -7.05
C GLU A 239 -4.83 -22.26 -6.77
N GLY A 240 -4.40 -23.41 -7.26
CA GLY A 240 -5.09 -24.70 -7.10
C GLY A 240 -5.26 -25.08 -5.63
N HIS A 241 -4.21 -25.00 -4.83
CA HIS A 241 -4.29 -25.30 -3.39
C HIS A 241 -5.18 -24.28 -2.64
N SER A 242 -5.15 -23.02 -3.04
CA SER A 242 -6.02 -22.01 -2.44
C SER A 242 -7.50 -22.28 -2.76
N TYR A 243 -7.79 -22.60 -4.02
CA TYR A 243 -9.13 -22.98 -4.46
C TYR A 243 -9.66 -24.19 -3.71
N GLU A 244 -8.85 -25.26 -3.57
CA GLU A 244 -9.22 -26.47 -2.84
C GLU A 244 -9.59 -26.15 -1.38
N LYS A 245 -8.76 -25.34 -0.66
CA LYS A 245 -9.04 -24.94 0.72
C LYS A 245 -10.33 -24.13 0.85
N LEU A 246 -10.59 -23.22 -0.07
CA LEU A 246 -11.78 -22.37 -0.03
C LEU A 246 -13.07 -23.17 -0.16
N ARG A 247 -13.09 -24.30 -0.88
CA ARG A 247 -14.27 -25.15 -1.04
C ARG A 247 -14.78 -25.78 0.28
N SER A 248 -13.98 -25.82 1.30
CA SER A 248 -14.36 -26.33 2.64
C SER A 248 -14.81 -25.22 3.60
N THR A 249 -14.81 -23.96 3.18
CA THR A 249 -15.22 -22.83 4.02
C THR A 249 -16.74 -22.67 4.10
N LYS A 250 -17.21 -22.09 5.20
CA LYS A 250 -18.63 -21.77 5.37
C LYS A 250 -19.11 -20.78 4.30
N ASP A 251 -18.30 -19.78 3.99
CA ASP A 251 -18.61 -18.75 3.00
C ASP A 251 -18.84 -19.36 1.60
N TYR A 252 -18.04 -20.35 1.21
CA TYR A 252 -18.22 -21.08 -0.05
C TYR A 252 -19.57 -21.82 -0.09
N ILE A 253 -19.90 -22.55 1.00
CA ILE A 253 -21.16 -23.31 1.08
C ILE A 253 -22.36 -22.37 1.04
N GLU A 254 -22.29 -21.26 1.78
CA GLU A 254 -23.35 -20.23 1.77
C GLU A 254 -23.52 -19.62 0.38
N GLY A 255 -22.41 -19.25 -0.27
CA GLY A 255 -22.41 -18.65 -1.61
C GLY A 255 -23.06 -19.59 -2.66
N ILE A 256 -22.76 -20.90 -2.62
CA ILE A 256 -23.37 -21.88 -3.52
C ILE A 256 -24.88 -22.00 -3.23
N ASN A 257 -25.29 -22.06 -1.97
CA ASN A 257 -26.69 -22.16 -1.59
C ASN A 257 -27.49 -20.90 -1.98
N ALA A 258 -26.90 -19.73 -1.91
CA ALA A 258 -27.53 -18.48 -2.30
C ALA A 258 -27.67 -18.33 -3.83
N PHE A 259 -26.85 -19.04 -4.60
CA PHE A 259 -26.87 -19.01 -6.09
C PHE A 259 -27.80 -20.08 -6.69
N SER A 260 -28.19 -21.10 -5.91
CA SER A 260 -29.07 -22.19 -6.33
C SER A 260 -30.54 -21.88 -6.08
#